data_7ab6a0fc582e4b39eecb517042a0a475
#
_entry.id   7ab6a0fc582e4b39eecb517042a0a475
#
_cell.length_a   1.000
_cell.length_b   1.000
_cell.length_c   1.000
_cell.angle_alpha   90.00
_cell.angle_beta   90.00
_cell.angle_gamma   90.00
#
_symmetry.space_group_name_H-M   'P 1'
#
loop_
_entity.id
_entity.type
_entity.pdbx_description
1 polymer ?
#
loop_
_entity_poly.entity_id
_entity_poly.type
_entity_poly.pdbx_seq_one_letter_code
_entity_poly.pdbx_strand_id
1 'polypeptide(L)'
;LEVGASAYRVLLVGEVLKGASRGLFDGVVLAPAGGVCEFSNALETVQRLHPDVVVVDLSGPEALKAIARVMAERPVPVLALHPGVLSGADAFQALAVGAVDVVDRPAEPGVDFWQTVSRKLMLLAEVRVTRPVQAQKPNVRPAPTEAPFPLVAIASSLGGPKALSMVLKMLPKGFPAPICICQHISNGFTEGLAQWLGSETPLRVVEASDGVEMMPGNVYIARSGTHLVVRPKGRLSLDPSPPVRGFRPSCDVLLTSAAEAFGTRTLGVILTGMGRDGARGLKEIRERGGRTIAQDKASCAVYGMPKEAVRLGAAEEVLPLDQIAPTLIQWVETC
;
A
#
# COMPACT_ATOMS: atom_id res chain seq x y z
N LEU A 1 -16.41 -13.86 -31.94
CA LEU A 1 -16.92 -12.52 -31.69
C LEU A 1 -15.90 -11.79 -30.84
N GLU A 2 -14.96 -11.14 -31.53
CA GLU A 2 -13.95 -10.26 -30.96
C GLU A 2 -14.63 -8.96 -30.51
N VAL A 3 -14.77 -8.79 -29.20
CA VAL A 3 -14.86 -7.45 -28.63
C VAL A 3 -13.43 -6.97 -28.54
N GLY A 4 -13.03 -6.06 -29.44
CA GLY A 4 -11.71 -5.42 -29.40
C GLY A 4 -11.54 -4.68 -28.09
N ALA A 5 -10.86 -5.32 -27.13
CA ALA A 5 -10.42 -4.66 -25.92
C ALA A 5 -9.42 -3.58 -26.33
N SER A 6 -9.75 -2.30 -26.10
CA SER A 6 -8.81 -1.19 -26.28
C SER A 6 -7.58 -1.48 -25.42
N ALA A 7 -6.41 -1.58 -26.03
CA ALA A 7 -5.17 -1.74 -25.31
C ALA A 7 -4.89 -0.49 -24.44
N TYR A 8 -4.54 -0.67 -23.16
CA TYR A 8 -4.07 0.41 -22.32
C TYR A 8 -2.76 0.99 -22.82
N ARG A 9 -2.66 2.30 -22.84
CA ARG A 9 -1.52 3.04 -23.39
C ARG A 9 -0.51 3.32 -22.28
N VAL A 10 0.71 2.78 -22.45
CA VAL A 10 1.80 2.89 -21.46
C VAL A 10 2.88 3.83 -21.98
N LEU A 11 3.22 4.87 -21.23
CA LEU A 11 4.39 5.72 -21.51
C LEU A 11 5.57 5.26 -20.69
N LEU A 12 6.73 5.07 -21.32
CA LEU A 12 8.00 4.75 -20.68
C LEU A 12 8.87 6.02 -20.57
N VAL A 13 9.35 6.33 -19.37
CA VAL A 13 10.19 7.50 -19.07
C VAL A 13 11.52 7.05 -18.48
N GLY A 14 12.63 7.42 -19.13
CA GLY A 14 13.98 7.05 -18.74
C GLY A 14 14.66 6.13 -19.76
N GLU A 15 15.87 6.51 -20.18
CA GLU A 15 16.61 5.84 -21.28
C GLU A 15 16.85 4.34 -21.05
N VAL A 16 16.99 3.91 -19.80
CA VAL A 16 17.19 2.50 -19.42
C VAL A 16 16.04 1.61 -19.87
N LEU A 17 14.85 2.19 -20.13
CA LEU A 17 13.66 1.46 -20.57
C LEU A 17 13.60 1.23 -22.10
N LYS A 18 14.57 1.70 -22.88
CA LYS A 18 14.62 1.49 -24.34
C LYS A 18 14.60 0.00 -24.77
N GLY A 19 15.07 -0.89 -23.90
CA GLY A 19 15.03 -2.36 -24.11
C GLY A 19 13.81 -3.08 -23.52
N ALA A 20 13.00 -2.41 -22.72
CA ALA A 20 11.89 -3.02 -21.95
C ALA A 20 10.70 -3.45 -22.83
N SER A 21 10.57 -2.89 -24.04
CA SER A 21 9.40 -3.06 -24.91
C SER A 21 9.12 -4.52 -25.30
N ARG A 22 10.15 -5.35 -25.48
CA ARG A 22 9.98 -6.75 -25.93
C ARG A 22 9.40 -7.68 -24.86
N GLY A 23 9.60 -7.40 -23.56
CA GLY A 23 9.07 -8.25 -22.50
C GLY A 23 7.81 -7.67 -21.84
N LEU A 24 7.62 -6.35 -21.94
CA LEU A 24 6.51 -5.65 -21.26
C LEU A 24 5.18 -5.78 -22.04
N PHE A 25 5.24 -5.85 -23.37
CA PHE A 25 4.06 -5.82 -24.25
C PHE A 25 3.72 -7.18 -24.87
N ASP A 26 4.47 -8.25 -24.57
CA ASP A 26 4.23 -9.57 -25.11
C ASP A 26 2.96 -10.20 -24.52
N GLY A 27 1.94 -10.32 -25.36
CA GLY A 27 0.71 -11.07 -25.04
C GLY A 27 -0.30 -10.37 -24.12
N VAL A 28 -0.21 -9.07 -23.95
CA VAL A 28 -1.07 -8.33 -23.02
C VAL A 28 -1.80 -7.17 -23.71
N VAL A 29 -2.95 -6.77 -23.13
CA VAL A 29 -3.77 -5.61 -23.50
C VAL A 29 -3.04 -4.29 -23.15
N LEU A 30 -1.73 -4.23 -23.31
CA LEU A 30 -0.89 -3.04 -23.13
C LEU A 30 -0.26 -2.67 -24.47
N ALA A 31 -0.28 -1.38 -24.80
CA ALA A 31 0.36 -0.84 -25.99
C ALA A 31 1.27 0.34 -25.63
N PRO A 32 2.43 0.50 -26.29
CA PRO A 32 3.24 1.68 -26.06
C PRO A 32 2.49 2.94 -26.53
N ALA A 33 2.43 3.96 -25.66
CA ALA A 33 1.86 5.26 -26.01
C ALA A 33 2.76 6.08 -26.95
N GLY A 34 4.01 5.61 -27.16
CA GLY A 34 5.05 6.22 -27.99
C GLY A 34 6.37 5.51 -27.73
N GLY A 35 7.49 6.11 -28.14
CA GLY A 35 8.83 5.66 -27.75
C GLY A 35 9.11 5.98 -26.27
N VAL A 36 10.30 5.54 -25.80
CA VAL A 36 10.81 5.97 -24.48
C VAL A 36 11.13 7.45 -24.53
N CYS A 37 10.63 8.24 -23.56
CA CYS A 37 10.93 9.66 -23.46
C CYS A 37 11.94 9.95 -22.34
N GLU A 38 12.62 11.08 -22.44
CA GLU A 38 13.49 11.62 -21.39
C GLU A 38 12.67 12.25 -20.26
N PHE A 39 13.27 12.35 -19.08
CA PHE A 39 12.62 12.96 -17.90
C PHE A 39 12.18 14.40 -18.13
N SER A 40 13.00 15.19 -18.86
CA SER A 40 12.71 16.59 -19.21
C SER A 40 11.41 16.75 -19.99
N ASN A 41 11.09 15.80 -20.85
CA ASN A 41 9.95 15.81 -21.78
C ASN A 41 8.73 15.02 -21.27
N ALA A 42 8.81 14.45 -20.06
CA ALA A 42 7.78 13.57 -19.53
C ALA A 42 6.39 14.23 -19.48
N LEU A 43 6.29 15.44 -18.95
CA LEU A 43 5.03 16.16 -18.83
C LEU A 43 4.41 16.50 -20.21
N GLU A 44 5.20 17.09 -21.11
CA GLU A 44 4.75 17.41 -22.47
C GLU A 44 4.28 16.15 -23.22
N THR A 45 5.02 15.04 -23.05
CA THR A 45 4.68 13.77 -23.67
C THR A 45 3.38 13.19 -23.10
N VAL A 46 3.16 13.28 -21.79
CA VAL A 46 1.91 12.88 -21.12
C VAL A 46 0.75 13.73 -21.62
N GLN A 47 0.94 15.05 -21.75
CA GLN A 47 -0.10 15.97 -22.23
C GLN A 47 -0.47 15.69 -23.69
N ARG A 48 0.49 15.35 -24.54
CA ARG A 48 0.29 15.08 -25.97
C ARG A 48 -0.27 13.68 -26.22
N LEU A 49 0.24 12.67 -25.54
CA LEU A 49 -0.08 11.26 -25.84
C LEU A 49 -1.23 10.71 -24.99
N HIS A 50 -1.61 11.36 -23.89
CA HIS A 50 -2.67 10.91 -22.98
C HIS A 50 -2.55 9.41 -22.60
N PRO A 51 -1.42 8.96 -22.00
CA PRO A 51 -1.26 7.57 -21.58
C PRO A 51 -2.20 7.22 -20.43
N ASP A 52 -2.58 5.95 -20.30
CA ASP A 52 -3.38 5.46 -19.18
C ASP A 52 -2.53 5.21 -17.94
N VAL A 53 -1.22 4.92 -18.14
CA VAL A 53 -0.24 4.72 -17.07
C VAL A 53 1.16 5.10 -17.54
N VAL A 54 1.98 5.58 -16.62
CA VAL A 54 3.38 5.96 -16.87
C VAL A 54 4.31 5.05 -16.06
N VAL A 55 5.36 4.56 -16.68
CA VAL A 55 6.48 3.87 -16.01
C VAL A 55 7.67 4.81 -15.99
N VAL A 56 8.21 5.07 -14.80
CA VAL A 56 9.37 5.95 -14.63
C VAL A 56 10.52 5.17 -14.01
N ASP A 57 11.68 5.15 -14.67
CA ASP A 57 12.91 4.61 -14.10
C ASP A 57 13.56 5.62 -13.14
N LEU A 58 13.89 5.19 -11.93
CA LEU A 58 14.46 6.05 -10.89
C LEU A 58 15.99 6.14 -10.92
N SER A 59 16.62 5.93 -12.07
CA SER A 59 18.09 5.92 -12.21
C SER A 59 18.76 7.31 -12.04
N GLY A 60 18.02 8.36 -11.76
CA GLY A 60 18.59 9.70 -11.61
C GLY A 60 17.69 10.69 -10.89
N PRO A 61 18.26 11.82 -10.38
CA PRO A 61 17.54 12.81 -9.59
C PRO A 61 16.41 13.52 -10.36
N GLU A 62 16.47 13.54 -11.68
CA GLU A 62 15.44 14.17 -12.53
C GLU A 62 14.15 13.33 -12.59
N ALA A 63 14.21 12.02 -12.28
CA ALA A 63 13.05 11.15 -12.25
C ALA A 63 11.99 11.61 -11.25
N LEU A 64 12.39 11.96 -10.03
CA LEU A 64 11.49 12.47 -8.98
C LEU A 64 10.84 13.79 -9.38
N LYS A 65 11.59 14.68 -10.00
CA LYS A 65 11.07 15.96 -10.53
C LYS A 65 10.05 15.73 -11.65
N ALA A 66 10.33 14.78 -12.55
CA ALA A 66 9.40 14.42 -13.62
C ALA A 66 8.07 13.86 -13.05
N ILE A 67 8.13 12.95 -12.08
CA ILE A 67 6.94 12.43 -11.38
C ILE A 67 6.17 13.59 -10.73
N ALA A 68 6.83 14.43 -9.95
CA ALA A 68 6.19 15.55 -9.25
C ALA A 68 5.46 16.50 -10.22
N ARG A 69 6.09 16.85 -11.35
CA ARG A 69 5.50 17.74 -12.37
C ARG A 69 4.29 17.08 -13.05
N VAL A 70 4.41 15.82 -13.46
CA VAL A 70 3.30 15.07 -14.06
C VAL A 70 2.12 14.99 -13.09
N MET A 71 2.37 14.67 -11.82
CA MET A 71 1.32 14.55 -10.81
C MET A 71 0.66 15.88 -10.45
N ALA A 72 1.40 17.00 -10.51
CA ALA A 72 0.85 18.33 -10.23
C ALA A 72 -0.02 18.88 -11.38
N GLU A 73 0.41 18.70 -12.63
CA GLU A 73 -0.20 19.35 -13.79
C GLU A 73 -1.17 18.43 -14.55
N ARG A 74 -0.81 17.17 -14.73
CA ARG A 74 -1.62 16.16 -15.44
C ARG A 74 -1.56 14.82 -14.71
N PRO A 75 -2.24 14.65 -13.57
CA PRO A 75 -2.19 13.43 -12.79
C PRO A 75 -2.55 12.19 -13.62
N VAL A 76 -1.64 11.23 -13.66
CA VAL A 76 -1.77 9.93 -14.31
C VAL A 76 -1.11 8.89 -13.40
N PRO A 77 -1.61 7.64 -13.32
CA PRO A 77 -0.97 6.62 -12.50
C PRO A 77 0.49 6.41 -12.89
N VAL A 78 1.41 6.51 -11.93
CA VAL A 78 2.84 6.30 -12.13
C VAL A 78 3.29 5.06 -11.38
N LEU A 79 3.93 4.12 -12.11
CA LEU A 79 4.72 3.03 -11.55
C LEU A 79 6.20 3.41 -11.65
N ALA A 80 6.87 3.52 -10.51
CA ALA A 80 8.30 3.81 -10.47
C ALA A 80 9.11 2.50 -10.44
N LEU A 81 10.18 2.42 -11.23
CA LEU A 81 11.14 1.31 -11.22
C LEU A 81 12.45 1.79 -10.62
N HIS A 82 12.85 1.22 -9.50
CA HIS A 82 14.10 1.56 -8.85
C HIS A 82 15.22 0.60 -9.27
N PRO A 83 16.42 1.08 -9.66
CA PRO A 83 17.54 0.24 -10.03
C PRO A 83 18.24 -0.34 -8.79
N GLY A 84 18.27 -1.66 -8.67
CA GLY A 84 19.03 -2.38 -7.64
C GLY A 84 18.32 -2.57 -6.31
N VAL A 85 18.99 -3.20 -5.34
CA VAL A 85 18.45 -3.41 -3.98
C VAL A 85 18.39 -2.07 -3.27
N LEU A 86 17.20 -1.63 -2.97
CA LEU A 86 16.92 -0.33 -2.38
C LEU A 86 17.56 -0.11 -1.01
N SER A 87 18.32 0.95 -0.89
CA SER A 87 18.35 1.72 0.36
C SER A 87 17.04 2.50 0.44
N GLY A 88 16.18 2.20 1.42
CA GLY A 88 14.76 2.55 1.44
C GLY A 88 14.36 4.02 1.21
N ALA A 89 15.26 5.00 1.30
CA ALA A 89 14.92 6.41 1.24
C ALA A 89 14.45 6.87 -0.17
N ASP A 90 15.14 6.47 -1.24
CA ASP A 90 14.89 7.03 -2.58
C ASP A 90 13.60 6.50 -3.23
N ALA A 91 13.26 5.22 -2.99
CA ALA A 91 12.02 4.65 -3.49
C ALA A 91 10.78 5.30 -2.86
N PHE A 92 10.84 5.57 -1.56
CA PHE A 92 9.73 6.20 -0.86
C PHE A 92 9.58 7.69 -1.20
N GLN A 93 10.64 8.36 -1.66
CA GLN A 93 10.53 9.70 -2.24
C GLN A 93 9.65 9.69 -3.50
N ALA A 94 9.74 8.66 -4.35
CA ALA A 94 8.86 8.55 -5.52
C ALA A 94 7.38 8.45 -5.12
N LEU A 95 7.05 7.70 -4.05
CA LEU A 95 5.69 7.65 -3.49
C LEU A 95 5.26 9.00 -2.91
N ALA A 96 6.16 9.69 -2.20
CA ALA A 96 5.89 11.01 -1.62
C ALA A 96 5.57 12.06 -2.68
N VAL A 97 6.25 12.04 -3.83
CA VAL A 97 5.98 12.97 -4.95
C VAL A 97 4.84 12.51 -5.86
N GLY A 98 4.21 11.36 -5.59
CA GLY A 98 2.95 10.97 -6.21
C GLY A 98 2.94 9.67 -6.99
N ALA A 99 4.04 8.91 -7.10
CA ALA A 99 3.98 7.56 -7.65
C ALA A 99 2.97 6.72 -6.87
N VAL A 100 2.25 5.84 -7.58
CA VAL A 100 1.26 4.95 -6.95
C VAL A 100 1.93 3.72 -6.34
N ASP A 101 3.00 3.24 -6.99
CA ASP A 101 3.77 2.10 -6.50
C ASP A 101 5.22 2.16 -6.99
N VAL A 102 6.11 1.44 -6.29
CA VAL A 102 7.52 1.30 -6.64
C VAL A 102 7.89 -0.17 -6.72
N VAL A 103 8.63 -0.55 -7.75
CA VAL A 103 9.13 -1.92 -7.95
C VAL A 103 10.64 -1.90 -8.10
N ASP A 104 11.30 -2.83 -7.41
CA ASP A 104 12.73 -3.03 -7.55
C ASP A 104 13.04 -3.68 -8.92
N ARG A 105 13.83 -3.00 -9.73
CA ARG A 105 14.22 -3.47 -11.06
C ARG A 105 15.61 -4.12 -10.98
N PRO A 106 15.74 -5.42 -11.22
CA PRO A 106 17.05 -6.06 -11.28
C PRO A 106 17.92 -5.46 -12.39
N ALA A 107 19.24 -5.61 -12.27
CA ALA A 107 20.18 -5.12 -13.29
C ALA A 107 19.90 -5.73 -14.68
N GLU A 108 19.52 -7.02 -14.69
CA GLU A 108 19.09 -7.74 -15.89
C GLU A 108 17.65 -8.25 -15.69
N PRO A 109 16.63 -7.46 -16.11
CA PRO A 109 15.24 -7.84 -15.92
C PRO A 109 14.84 -9.00 -16.83
N GLY A 110 14.52 -10.15 -16.24
CA GLY A 110 14.01 -11.33 -16.96
C GLY A 110 12.51 -11.23 -17.29
N VAL A 111 12.00 -12.25 -17.99
CA VAL A 111 10.59 -12.34 -18.42
C VAL A 111 9.63 -12.26 -17.23
N ASP A 112 9.91 -12.96 -16.14
CA ASP A 112 9.07 -12.97 -14.93
C ASP A 112 8.92 -11.58 -14.29
N PHE A 113 10.00 -10.78 -14.32
CA PHE A 113 9.96 -9.40 -13.87
C PHE A 113 8.98 -8.58 -14.72
N TRP A 114 9.11 -8.62 -16.04
CA TRP A 114 8.24 -7.87 -16.93
C TRP A 114 6.79 -8.32 -16.88
N GLN A 115 6.53 -9.62 -16.71
CA GLN A 115 5.17 -10.13 -16.46
C GLN A 115 4.58 -9.57 -15.17
N THR A 116 5.37 -9.44 -14.12
CA THR A 116 4.94 -8.84 -12.85
C THR A 116 4.64 -7.35 -13.03
N VAL A 117 5.51 -6.61 -13.72
CA VAL A 117 5.29 -5.20 -14.08
C VAL A 117 4.03 -5.05 -14.92
N SER A 118 3.85 -5.85 -15.97
CA SER A 118 2.67 -5.83 -16.84
C SER A 118 1.36 -6.00 -16.06
N ARG A 119 1.30 -6.97 -15.14
CA ARG A 119 0.12 -7.16 -14.28
C ARG A 119 -0.18 -5.92 -13.42
N LYS A 120 0.85 -5.29 -12.85
CA LYS A 120 0.69 -4.05 -12.09
C LYS A 120 0.20 -2.90 -12.98
N LEU A 121 0.73 -2.76 -14.19
CA LEU A 121 0.34 -1.69 -15.13
C LEU A 121 -1.12 -1.81 -15.57
N MET A 122 -1.60 -3.02 -15.87
CA MET A 122 -3.02 -3.23 -16.21
C MET A 122 -3.95 -2.76 -15.12
N LEU A 123 -3.58 -3.03 -13.85
CA LEU A 123 -4.37 -2.57 -12.70
C LEU A 123 -4.30 -1.06 -12.52
N LEU A 124 -3.10 -0.48 -12.70
CA LEU A 124 -2.90 0.95 -12.56
C LEU A 124 -3.58 1.75 -13.66
N ALA A 125 -3.70 1.22 -14.87
CA ALA A 125 -4.40 1.87 -15.97
C ALA A 125 -5.90 2.08 -15.69
N GLU A 126 -6.50 1.31 -14.78
CA GLU A 126 -7.87 1.48 -14.31
C GLU A 126 -8.00 2.49 -13.16
N VAL A 127 -6.89 2.98 -12.62
CA VAL A 127 -6.85 3.86 -11.44
C VAL A 127 -7.17 5.31 -11.83
N ARG A 128 -8.09 5.94 -11.09
CA ARG A 128 -8.29 7.39 -11.15
C ARG A 128 -7.43 8.06 -10.07
N VAL A 129 -6.38 8.75 -10.48
CA VAL A 129 -5.55 9.53 -9.55
C VAL A 129 -6.22 10.88 -9.28
N THR A 130 -6.55 11.13 -8.01
CA THR A 130 -7.09 12.42 -7.53
C THR A 130 -6.00 13.25 -6.84
N ARG A 131 -6.15 14.59 -6.87
CA ARG A 131 -5.26 15.48 -6.15
C ARG A 131 -5.36 15.24 -4.63
N PRO A 132 -4.26 15.37 -3.86
CA PRO A 132 -4.29 15.25 -2.40
C PRO A 132 -5.23 16.29 -1.79
N VAL A 133 -6.20 15.84 -0.99
CA VAL A 133 -7.04 16.71 -0.17
C VAL A 133 -6.31 16.95 1.16
N GLN A 134 -6.19 18.23 1.58
CA GLN A 134 -5.65 18.57 2.90
C GLN A 134 -6.69 18.22 3.97
N ALA A 135 -6.37 17.24 4.81
CA ALA A 135 -7.22 16.81 5.91
C ALA A 135 -7.03 17.72 7.16
N GLN A 136 -8.13 18.12 7.79
CA GLN A 136 -8.11 18.83 9.07
C GLN A 136 -7.84 17.85 10.22
N LYS A 137 -6.96 18.23 11.16
CA LYS A 137 -6.59 17.42 12.33
C LYS A 137 -7.72 17.40 13.36
N PRO A 138 -8.22 16.24 13.80
CA PRO A 138 -9.15 16.15 14.91
C PRO A 138 -8.46 16.40 16.26
N ASN A 139 -9.18 16.98 17.20
CA ASN A 139 -8.72 17.31 18.54
C ASN A 139 -9.17 16.19 19.51
N VAL A 140 -8.23 15.32 19.95
CA VAL A 140 -8.52 14.15 20.78
C VAL A 140 -8.01 14.35 22.20
N ARG A 141 -8.85 14.01 23.21
CA ARG A 141 -8.50 13.95 24.63
C ARG A 141 -7.86 12.60 24.97
N PRO A 142 -6.82 12.55 25.82
CA PRO A 142 -6.23 11.28 26.24
C PRO A 142 -7.19 10.49 27.13
N ALA A 143 -7.30 9.17 26.87
CA ALA A 143 -8.10 8.23 27.64
C ALA A 143 -7.39 7.76 28.92
N PRO A 144 -8.12 7.30 29.97
CA PRO A 144 -7.53 6.82 31.21
C PRO A 144 -6.75 5.50 31.04
N THR A 145 -5.67 5.35 31.82
CA THR A 145 -4.53 4.44 31.63
C THR A 145 -4.70 2.98 32.12
N GLU A 146 -5.89 2.47 32.43
CA GLU A 146 -6.04 1.15 33.08
C GLU A 146 -6.83 0.09 32.28
N ALA A 147 -7.39 0.39 31.13
CA ALA A 147 -8.03 -0.60 30.28
C ALA A 147 -7.03 -1.27 29.33
N PRO A 148 -7.12 -2.61 29.11
CA PRO A 148 -6.32 -3.24 28.08
C PRO A 148 -6.64 -2.57 26.74
N PHE A 149 -5.63 -2.02 26.09
CA PHE A 149 -5.77 -1.26 24.85
C PHE A 149 -6.40 -2.10 23.72
N PRO A 150 -7.21 -1.52 22.84
CA PRO A 150 -7.61 -2.16 21.59
C PRO A 150 -6.43 -2.28 20.63
N LEU A 151 -6.50 -3.23 19.69
CA LEU A 151 -5.49 -3.43 18.66
C LEU A 151 -6.05 -3.01 17.29
N VAL A 152 -5.32 -2.18 16.55
CA VAL A 152 -5.59 -1.91 15.14
C VAL A 152 -4.71 -2.80 14.27
N ALA A 153 -5.32 -3.57 13.35
CA ALA A 153 -4.62 -4.42 12.40
C ALA A 153 -5.00 -4.03 10.97
N ILE A 154 -3.99 -3.65 10.15
CA ILE A 154 -4.19 -3.09 8.81
C ILE A 154 -3.54 -3.99 7.75
N ALA A 155 -4.31 -4.30 6.70
CA ALA A 155 -3.87 -5.03 5.52
C ALA A 155 -3.85 -4.11 4.30
N SER A 156 -2.79 -4.13 3.51
CA SER A 156 -2.65 -3.31 2.30
C SER A 156 -1.68 -3.91 1.28
N SER A 157 -1.77 -3.45 0.01
CA SER A 157 -0.91 -3.90 -1.07
C SER A 157 -0.62 -2.76 -2.06
N LEU A 158 -0.99 -2.89 -3.32
CA LEU A 158 -0.76 -1.89 -4.36
C LEU A 158 -1.47 -0.56 -4.04
N GLY A 159 -0.73 0.55 -4.02
CA GLY A 159 -1.19 1.85 -3.53
C GLY A 159 -1.28 1.97 -2.00
N GLY A 160 -0.95 0.88 -1.28
CA GLY A 160 -0.98 0.79 0.17
C GLY A 160 -0.09 1.80 0.89
N PRO A 161 1.19 1.98 0.52
CA PRO A 161 2.07 2.91 1.21
C PRO A 161 1.49 4.33 1.30
N LYS A 162 0.93 4.85 0.20
CA LYS A 162 0.29 6.16 0.18
C LYS A 162 -0.97 6.21 1.03
N ALA A 163 -1.81 5.16 0.97
CA ALA A 163 -3.02 5.07 1.78
C ALA A 163 -2.68 5.00 3.29
N LEU A 164 -1.65 4.21 3.66
CA LEU A 164 -1.14 4.14 5.02
C LEU A 164 -0.64 5.50 5.52
N SER A 165 0.17 6.21 4.73
CA SER A 165 0.63 7.57 5.07
C SER A 165 -0.55 8.51 5.34
N MET A 166 -1.59 8.50 4.50
CA MET A 166 -2.78 9.35 4.69
C MET A 166 -3.53 9.00 5.97
N VAL A 167 -3.74 7.72 6.27
CA VAL A 167 -4.43 7.30 7.51
C VAL A 167 -3.59 7.64 8.74
N LEU A 168 -2.30 7.29 8.75
CA LEU A 168 -1.44 7.48 9.92
C LEU A 168 -1.17 8.95 10.24
N LYS A 169 -1.09 9.84 9.24
CA LYS A 169 -0.95 11.29 9.44
C LYS A 169 -2.10 11.92 10.22
N MET A 170 -3.30 11.36 10.09
CA MET A 170 -4.51 11.87 10.74
C MET A 170 -4.65 11.37 12.18
N LEU A 171 -3.88 10.35 12.60
CA LEU A 171 -3.91 9.84 13.96
C LEU A 171 -3.11 10.75 14.91
N PRO A 172 -3.57 10.98 16.14
CA PRO A 172 -2.85 11.82 17.09
C PRO A 172 -1.59 11.13 17.63
N LYS A 173 -0.59 11.91 18.09
CA LYS A 173 0.65 11.39 18.70
C LYS A 173 0.40 10.44 19.89
N GLY A 174 -0.65 10.66 20.63
CA GLY A 174 -1.04 9.83 21.78
C GLY A 174 -2.13 8.80 21.44
N PHE A 175 -2.20 8.31 20.20
CA PHE A 175 -3.20 7.32 19.78
C PHE A 175 -3.18 6.11 20.73
N PRO A 176 -4.31 5.78 21.42
CA PRO A 176 -4.29 4.87 22.57
C PRO A 176 -4.31 3.38 22.20
N ALA A 177 -3.94 3.03 20.97
CA ALA A 177 -3.82 1.66 20.51
C ALA A 177 -2.49 1.43 19.76
N PRO A 178 -1.88 0.24 19.84
CA PRO A 178 -0.86 -0.18 18.91
C PRO A 178 -1.49 -0.48 17.54
N ILE A 179 -0.70 -0.32 16.48
CA ILE A 179 -1.12 -0.59 15.10
C ILE A 179 -0.16 -1.61 14.50
N CYS A 180 -0.69 -2.75 14.02
CA CYS A 180 0.06 -3.73 13.25
C CYS A 180 -0.32 -3.64 11.78
N ILE A 181 0.68 -3.58 10.89
CA ILE A 181 0.48 -3.41 9.44
C ILE A 181 1.12 -4.56 8.69
N CYS A 182 0.34 -5.21 7.83
CA CYS A 182 0.86 -6.07 6.77
C CYS A 182 0.69 -5.36 5.42
N GLN A 183 1.81 -4.90 4.86
CA GLN A 183 1.89 -4.32 3.53
C GLN A 183 2.62 -5.28 2.60
N HIS A 184 1.99 -5.70 1.50
CA HIS A 184 2.69 -6.46 0.47
C HIS A 184 3.67 -5.54 -0.26
N ILE A 185 4.94 -5.80 -0.06
CA ILE A 185 6.04 -5.03 -0.64
C ILE A 185 7.20 -5.99 -0.97
N SER A 186 8.08 -5.58 -1.88
CA SER A 186 9.27 -6.37 -2.24
C SER A 186 10.17 -6.60 -1.02
N ASN A 187 10.90 -7.73 -1.03
CA ASN A 187 11.81 -8.07 0.07
C ASN A 187 12.87 -6.97 0.26
N GLY A 188 13.17 -6.65 1.52
CA GLY A 188 14.15 -5.62 1.88
C GLY A 188 13.60 -4.20 1.99
N PHE A 189 12.31 -3.97 1.64
CA PHE A 189 11.70 -2.64 1.66
C PHE A 189 11.00 -2.27 2.96
N THR A 190 10.76 -3.21 3.85
CA THR A 190 9.95 -2.97 5.05
C THR A 190 10.58 -1.97 6.02
N GLU A 191 11.90 -1.98 6.17
CA GLU A 191 12.62 -1.01 6.99
C GLU A 191 12.51 0.41 6.41
N GLY A 192 12.72 0.57 5.09
CA GLY A 192 12.55 1.86 4.43
C GLY A 192 11.11 2.38 4.47
N LEU A 193 10.11 1.49 4.34
CA LEU A 193 8.71 1.84 4.55
C LEU A 193 8.47 2.35 5.98
N ALA A 194 9.03 1.68 6.99
CA ALA A 194 8.91 2.10 8.38
C ALA A 194 9.54 3.48 8.61
N GLN A 195 10.74 3.72 8.08
CA GLN A 195 11.42 5.01 8.18
C GLN A 195 10.61 6.13 7.50
N TRP A 196 10.16 5.90 6.27
CA TRP A 196 9.36 6.87 5.54
C TRP A 196 8.03 7.17 6.24
N LEU A 197 7.24 6.16 6.61
CA LEU A 197 6.00 6.39 7.35
C LEU A 197 6.25 7.09 8.68
N GLY A 198 7.36 6.79 9.38
CA GLY A 198 7.77 7.47 10.60
C GLY A 198 8.05 8.97 10.41
N SER A 199 8.56 9.38 9.24
CA SER A 199 8.73 10.80 8.91
C SER A 199 7.42 11.50 8.55
N GLU A 200 6.40 10.75 8.13
CA GLU A 200 5.12 11.25 7.67
C GLU A 200 4.04 11.35 8.76
N THR A 201 4.22 10.67 9.91
CA THR A 201 3.22 10.55 10.98
C THR A 201 3.79 11.00 12.33
N PRO A 202 2.98 11.47 13.29
CA PRO A 202 3.43 11.73 14.66
C PRO A 202 3.64 10.46 15.51
N LEU A 203 3.33 9.27 14.96
CA LEU A 203 3.47 7.98 15.63
C LEU A 203 4.88 7.42 15.46
N ARG A 204 5.31 6.55 16.37
CA ARG A 204 6.55 5.81 16.21
C ARG A 204 6.33 4.60 15.30
N VAL A 205 6.93 4.59 14.11
CA VAL A 205 6.82 3.49 13.16
C VAL A 205 8.12 2.68 13.15
N VAL A 206 8.00 1.36 13.29
CA VAL A 206 9.15 0.43 13.28
C VAL A 206 8.82 -0.84 12.50
N GLU A 207 9.84 -1.48 11.93
CA GLU A 207 9.71 -2.87 11.49
C GLU A 207 9.54 -3.78 12.72
N ALA A 208 8.58 -4.71 12.67
CA ALA A 208 8.30 -5.60 13.78
C ALA A 208 9.49 -6.55 14.04
N SER A 209 9.79 -6.76 15.32
CA SER A 209 10.79 -7.73 15.79
C SER A 209 10.12 -8.83 16.62
N ASP A 210 10.75 -10.02 16.63
CA ASP A 210 10.23 -11.17 17.38
C ASP A 210 10.24 -10.93 18.90
N GLY A 211 9.18 -11.37 19.57
CA GLY A 211 9.05 -11.27 21.01
C GLY A 211 8.75 -9.87 21.58
N VAL A 212 8.63 -8.84 20.74
CA VAL A 212 8.34 -7.47 21.19
C VAL A 212 6.93 -7.36 21.76
N GLU A 213 6.78 -6.66 22.88
CA GLU A 213 5.50 -6.26 23.43
C GLU A 213 5.00 -4.99 22.75
N MET A 214 3.75 -5.01 22.28
CA MET A 214 3.14 -3.86 21.60
C MET A 214 2.81 -2.76 22.61
N MET A 215 3.04 -1.52 22.19
CA MET A 215 2.74 -0.32 22.98
C MET A 215 1.79 0.61 22.23
N PRO A 216 0.78 1.22 22.89
CA PRO A 216 -0.02 2.28 22.29
C PRO A 216 0.83 3.38 21.67
N GLY A 217 0.35 3.97 20.58
CA GLY A 217 1.07 5.00 19.84
C GLY A 217 2.21 4.50 18.96
N ASN A 218 2.46 3.19 18.92
CA ASN A 218 3.46 2.57 18.05
C ASN A 218 2.81 1.84 16.88
N VAL A 219 3.48 1.87 15.74
CA VAL A 219 3.12 1.17 14.51
C VAL A 219 4.19 0.12 14.21
N TYR A 220 3.76 -1.12 14.02
CA TYR A 220 4.62 -2.27 13.76
C TYR A 220 4.36 -2.80 12.36
N ILE A 221 5.34 -2.70 11.47
CA ILE A 221 5.22 -3.18 10.08
C ILE A 221 5.73 -4.61 9.99
N ALA A 222 4.96 -5.50 9.39
CA ALA A 222 5.32 -6.88 9.17
C ALA A 222 6.61 -6.97 8.33
N ARG A 223 7.61 -7.68 8.86
CA ARG A 223 8.91 -7.88 8.20
C ARG A 223 8.80 -8.80 6.99
N SER A 224 9.43 -8.44 5.89
CA SER A 224 9.53 -9.31 4.70
C SER A 224 10.22 -10.65 5.04
N GLY A 225 9.75 -11.73 4.41
CA GLY A 225 10.32 -13.05 4.62
C GLY A 225 9.83 -13.81 5.86
N THR A 226 8.94 -13.19 6.69
CA THR A 226 8.26 -13.82 7.82
C THR A 226 6.80 -13.41 7.85
N HIS A 227 5.95 -14.15 8.56
CA HIS A 227 4.61 -13.70 8.91
C HIS A 227 4.65 -12.95 10.23
N LEU A 228 3.94 -11.82 10.33
CA LEU A 228 3.70 -11.15 11.61
C LEU A 228 2.49 -11.77 12.28
N VAL A 229 2.70 -12.30 13.48
CA VAL A 229 1.68 -12.97 14.29
C VAL A 229 1.50 -12.22 15.60
N VAL A 230 0.26 -11.87 15.91
CA VAL A 230 -0.11 -11.30 17.20
C VAL A 230 -0.36 -12.44 18.19
N ARG A 231 0.27 -12.38 19.36
CA ARG A 231 0.11 -13.32 20.45
C ARG A 231 -0.70 -12.72 21.60
N PRO A 232 -1.30 -13.55 22.46
CA PRO A 232 -1.95 -13.07 23.68
C PRO A 232 -1.06 -12.12 24.50
N LYS A 233 -1.68 -11.22 25.26
CA LYS A 233 -1.02 -10.18 26.06
C LYS A 233 -0.23 -9.16 25.25
N GLY A 234 -0.53 -9.00 23.94
CA GLY A 234 0.06 -7.95 23.12
C GLY A 234 1.50 -8.19 22.67
N ARG A 235 1.96 -9.45 22.62
CA ARG A 235 3.30 -9.80 22.13
C ARG A 235 3.28 -10.10 20.62
N LEU A 236 4.29 -9.65 19.90
CA LEU A 236 4.51 -9.95 18.49
C LEU A 236 5.40 -11.18 18.31
N SER A 237 5.15 -11.97 17.27
CA SER A 237 5.99 -13.08 16.86
C SER A 237 6.22 -13.06 15.35
N LEU A 238 7.44 -13.35 14.92
CA LEU A 238 7.81 -13.51 13.51
C LEU A 238 7.84 -15.00 13.16
N ASP A 239 6.88 -15.45 12.35
CA ASP A 239 6.73 -16.85 11.95
C ASP A 239 7.38 -17.09 10.58
N PRO A 240 8.43 -17.94 10.48
CA PRO A 240 9.10 -18.26 9.23
C PRO A 240 8.38 -19.30 8.37
N SER A 241 7.16 -19.71 8.72
CA SER A 241 6.35 -20.67 7.98
C SER A 241 6.27 -20.34 6.48
N PRO A 242 6.01 -21.33 5.61
CA PRO A 242 5.89 -21.12 4.17
C PRO A 242 4.87 -20.04 3.79
N PRO A 243 5.04 -19.39 2.62
CA PRO A 243 4.10 -18.38 2.14
C PRO A 243 2.66 -18.88 2.10
N VAL A 244 1.72 -18.09 2.62
CA VAL A 244 0.29 -18.37 2.54
C VAL A 244 -0.24 -17.78 1.24
N ARG A 245 -0.71 -18.63 0.32
CA ARG A 245 -1.16 -18.24 -1.03
C ARG A 245 -0.16 -17.38 -1.81
N GLY A 246 1.13 -17.65 -1.61
CA GLY A 246 2.21 -16.93 -2.28
C GLY A 246 2.68 -15.66 -1.58
N PHE A 247 2.11 -15.28 -0.41
CA PHE A 247 2.49 -14.09 0.35
C PHE A 247 3.21 -14.43 1.66
N ARG A 248 4.32 -13.75 1.91
CA ARG A 248 5.02 -13.75 3.19
C ARG A 248 5.77 -12.42 3.37
N PRO A 249 5.20 -11.50 4.20
CA PRO A 249 4.06 -11.67 5.11
C PRO A 249 2.72 -11.83 4.38
N SER A 250 1.76 -12.53 5.05
CA SER A 250 0.37 -12.62 4.62
C SER A 250 -0.52 -11.76 5.51
N CYS A 251 -1.40 -10.98 4.89
CA CYS A 251 -2.41 -10.17 5.57
C CYS A 251 -3.43 -11.03 6.31
N ASP A 252 -3.84 -12.19 5.72
CA ASP A 252 -4.74 -13.12 6.40
C ASP A 252 -4.13 -13.62 7.72
N VAL A 253 -2.83 -13.94 7.76
CA VAL A 253 -2.14 -14.40 8.98
C VAL A 253 -2.15 -13.33 10.07
N LEU A 254 -1.80 -12.08 9.73
CA LEU A 254 -1.83 -10.98 10.70
C LEU A 254 -3.24 -10.78 11.26
N LEU A 255 -4.24 -10.61 10.40
CA LEU A 255 -5.59 -10.27 10.83
C LEU A 255 -6.24 -11.42 11.62
N THR A 256 -6.01 -12.68 11.22
CA THR A 256 -6.51 -13.85 11.94
C THR A 256 -5.90 -13.96 13.34
N SER A 257 -4.56 -13.82 13.44
CA SER A 257 -3.89 -13.87 14.74
C SER A 257 -4.28 -12.70 15.66
N ALA A 258 -4.54 -11.52 15.11
CA ALA A 258 -5.07 -10.39 15.85
C ALA A 258 -6.48 -10.70 16.41
N ALA A 259 -7.36 -11.27 15.57
CA ALA A 259 -8.69 -11.69 15.98
C ALA A 259 -8.66 -12.75 17.10
N GLU A 260 -7.76 -13.73 17.00
CA GLU A 260 -7.57 -14.76 18.00
C GLU A 260 -7.06 -14.21 19.34
N ALA A 261 -6.12 -13.28 19.31
CA ALA A 261 -5.48 -12.76 20.50
C ALA A 261 -6.29 -11.68 21.23
N PHE A 262 -7.06 -10.85 20.50
CA PHE A 262 -7.75 -9.67 21.03
C PHE A 262 -9.28 -9.72 20.93
N GLY A 263 -9.85 -10.64 20.12
CA GLY A 263 -11.30 -10.82 20.00
C GLY A 263 -12.06 -9.54 19.67
N THR A 264 -13.03 -9.19 20.50
CA THR A 264 -13.87 -7.97 20.34
C THR A 264 -13.10 -6.66 20.36
N ARG A 265 -11.85 -6.63 20.90
CA ARG A 265 -10.98 -5.46 20.95
C ARG A 265 -10.10 -5.29 19.73
N THR A 266 -10.34 -6.07 18.66
CA THR A 266 -9.62 -5.96 17.40
C THR A 266 -10.35 -5.03 16.45
N LEU A 267 -9.64 -4.04 15.91
CA LEU A 267 -10.09 -3.13 14.86
C LEU A 267 -9.36 -3.49 13.57
N GLY A 268 -10.05 -4.16 12.65
CA GLY A 268 -9.49 -4.59 11.36
C GLY A 268 -9.72 -3.58 10.26
N VAL A 269 -8.69 -3.30 9.47
CA VAL A 269 -8.79 -2.41 8.29
C VAL A 269 -8.18 -3.09 7.07
N ILE A 270 -8.89 -3.07 5.95
CA ILE A 270 -8.36 -3.48 4.66
C ILE A 270 -8.35 -2.31 3.68
N LEU A 271 -7.16 -1.95 3.23
CA LEU A 271 -6.93 -0.83 2.31
C LEU A 271 -6.71 -1.33 0.88
N THR A 272 -6.52 -0.38 -0.02
CA THR A 272 -6.22 -0.62 -1.43
C THR A 272 -5.20 -1.74 -1.63
N GLY A 273 -5.43 -2.58 -2.62
CA GLY A 273 -4.54 -3.68 -2.95
C GLY A 273 -5.12 -4.65 -3.96
N MET A 274 -4.22 -5.36 -4.63
CA MET A 274 -4.58 -6.41 -5.57
C MET A 274 -4.85 -7.73 -4.86
N GLY A 275 -5.81 -8.50 -5.37
CA GLY A 275 -6.07 -9.86 -4.91
C GLY A 275 -7.05 -9.93 -3.75
N ARG A 276 -6.85 -10.91 -2.85
CA ARG A 276 -7.83 -11.28 -1.81
C ARG A 276 -7.22 -11.59 -0.43
N ASP A 277 -5.90 -11.48 -0.30
CA ASP A 277 -5.23 -11.70 1.00
C ASP A 277 -5.66 -10.62 2.00
N GLY A 278 -5.94 -11.01 3.24
CA GLY A 278 -6.50 -10.17 4.29
C GLY A 278 -8.04 -10.19 4.38
N ALA A 279 -8.76 -10.56 3.30
CA ALA A 279 -10.22 -10.55 3.33
C ALA A 279 -10.82 -11.62 4.25
N ARG A 280 -10.17 -12.79 4.37
CA ARG A 280 -10.58 -13.84 5.31
C ARG A 280 -10.22 -13.50 6.73
N GLY A 281 -9.01 -12.95 6.96
CA GLY A 281 -8.61 -12.50 8.28
C GLY A 281 -9.51 -11.36 8.79
N LEU A 282 -9.94 -10.45 7.90
CA LEU A 282 -10.91 -9.41 8.26
C LEU A 282 -12.27 -10.02 8.65
N LYS A 283 -12.71 -11.07 7.93
CA LYS A 283 -13.93 -11.80 8.27
C LYS A 283 -13.82 -12.46 9.65
N GLU A 284 -12.69 -13.06 9.97
CA GLU A 284 -12.42 -13.67 11.28
C GLU A 284 -12.53 -12.64 12.42
N ILE A 285 -11.98 -11.42 12.22
CA ILE A 285 -12.15 -10.31 13.18
C ILE A 285 -13.63 -10.03 13.42
N ARG A 286 -14.42 -9.88 12.35
CA ARG A 286 -15.86 -9.61 12.45
C ARG A 286 -16.63 -10.73 13.15
N GLU A 287 -16.33 -11.98 12.81
CA GLU A 287 -16.98 -13.15 13.40
C GLU A 287 -16.69 -13.32 14.90
N ARG A 288 -15.54 -12.80 15.36
CA ARG A 288 -15.18 -12.75 16.80
C ARG A 288 -15.68 -11.48 17.51
N GLY A 289 -16.51 -10.68 16.84
CA GLY A 289 -17.10 -9.48 17.41
C GLY A 289 -16.21 -8.24 17.39
N GLY A 290 -15.05 -8.28 16.73
CA GLY A 290 -14.23 -7.10 16.44
C GLY A 290 -14.84 -6.25 15.33
N ARG A 291 -14.40 -5.00 15.21
CA ARG A 291 -14.91 -4.06 14.22
C ARG A 291 -14.06 -4.04 12.97
N THR A 292 -14.67 -3.78 11.81
CA THR A 292 -13.97 -3.96 10.53
C THR A 292 -14.33 -2.89 9.51
N ILE A 293 -13.29 -2.34 8.85
CA ILE A 293 -13.41 -1.34 7.78
C ILE A 293 -12.79 -1.87 6.50
N ALA A 294 -13.45 -1.64 5.37
CA ALA A 294 -12.86 -1.73 4.05
C ALA A 294 -12.81 -0.33 3.41
N GLN A 295 -11.69 0.01 2.76
CA GLN A 295 -11.59 1.22 1.96
C GLN A 295 -12.58 1.16 0.79
N ASP A 296 -13.26 2.27 0.49
CA ASP A 296 -14.22 2.35 -0.60
C ASP A 296 -13.57 2.28 -2.00
N LYS A 297 -14.38 2.02 -3.01
CA LYS A 297 -13.90 1.91 -4.39
C LYS A 297 -13.37 3.25 -4.92
N ALA A 298 -13.96 4.37 -4.53
CA ALA A 298 -13.64 5.68 -5.11
C ALA A 298 -12.26 6.18 -4.68
N SER A 299 -11.83 5.87 -3.46
CA SER A 299 -10.52 6.29 -2.92
C SER A 299 -9.42 5.22 -3.06
N CYS A 300 -9.76 3.97 -3.46
CA CYS A 300 -8.77 2.94 -3.72
C CYS A 300 -7.96 3.22 -4.99
N ALA A 301 -6.62 3.04 -4.92
CA ALA A 301 -5.80 2.89 -6.12
C ALA A 301 -6.17 1.59 -6.86
N VAL A 302 -6.31 0.47 -6.14
CA VAL A 302 -6.78 -0.81 -6.68
C VAL A 302 -7.84 -1.40 -5.76
N TYR A 303 -9.07 -1.51 -6.25
CA TYR A 303 -10.21 -2.06 -5.50
C TYR A 303 -10.29 -3.59 -5.65
N GLY A 304 -9.25 -4.30 -5.17
CA GLY A 304 -9.17 -5.77 -5.18
C GLY A 304 -9.40 -6.37 -3.80
N MET A 305 -8.46 -6.15 -2.87
CA MET A 305 -8.57 -6.64 -1.49
C MET A 305 -9.83 -6.12 -0.78
N PRO A 306 -10.16 -4.80 -0.83
CA PRO A 306 -11.40 -4.30 -0.24
C PRO A 306 -12.66 -4.87 -0.89
N LYS A 307 -12.68 -5.03 -2.22
CA LYS A 307 -13.79 -5.65 -2.95
C LYS A 307 -14.07 -7.06 -2.44
N GLU A 308 -13.02 -7.86 -2.25
CA GLU A 308 -13.16 -9.23 -1.76
C GLU A 308 -13.65 -9.26 -0.30
N ALA A 309 -13.17 -8.35 0.56
CA ALA A 309 -13.66 -8.22 1.92
C ALA A 309 -15.17 -7.88 1.96
N VAL A 310 -15.62 -6.95 1.14
CA VAL A 310 -17.05 -6.62 0.99
C VAL A 310 -17.85 -7.81 0.49
N ARG A 311 -17.35 -8.52 -0.55
CA ARG A 311 -17.99 -9.72 -1.10
C ARG A 311 -18.17 -10.84 -0.08
N LEU A 312 -17.22 -11.02 0.83
CA LEU A 312 -17.26 -12.01 1.91
C LEU A 312 -18.12 -11.56 3.11
N GLY A 313 -18.65 -10.35 3.08
CA GLY A 313 -19.33 -9.77 4.24
C GLY A 313 -18.39 -9.54 5.42
N ALA A 314 -17.10 -9.33 5.16
CA ALA A 314 -16.08 -9.14 6.18
C ALA A 314 -16.02 -7.69 6.71
N ALA A 315 -16.42 -6.70 5.89
CA ALA A 315 -16.44 -5.31 6.28
C ALA A 315 -17.76 -4.95 6.98
N GLU A 316 -17.66 -4.34 8.16
CA GLU A 316 -18.78 -3.71 8.85
C GLU A 316 -19.10 -2.35 8.19
N GLU A 317 -18.05 -1.56 7.92
CA GLU A 317 -18.16 -0.29 7.23
C GLU A 317 -17.28 -0.25 5.99
N VAL A 318 -17.77 0.45 4.95
CA VAL A 318 -17.02 0.72 3.72
C VAL A 318 -16.85 2.23 3.63
N LEU A 319 -15.63 2.72 3.83
CA LEU A 319 -15.35 4.14 4.05
C LEU A 319 -14.37 4.72 3.03
N PRO A 320 -14.54 5.99 2.63
CA PRO A 320 -13.49 6.74 1.95
C PRO A 320 -12.22 6.80 2.82
N LEU A 321 -11.07 6.87 2.18
CA LEU A 321 -9.77 6.81 2.85
C LEU A 321 -9.61 7.87 3.96
N ASP A 322 -10.12 9.07 3.76
CA ASP A 322 -10.07 10.19 4.70
C ASP A 322 -11.00 10.02 5.92
N GLN A 323 -11.96 9.11 5.87
CA GLN A 323 -12.86 8.79 6.98
C GLN A 323 -12.36 7.64 7.86
N ILE A 324 -11.36 6.87 7.42
CA ILE A 324 -10.85 5.70 8.16
C ILE A 324 -10.21 6.13 9.48
N ALA A 325 -9.31 7.11 9.48
CA ALA A 325 -8.66 7.57 10.72
C ALA A 325 -9.63 8.19 11.72
N PRO A 326 -10.57 9.09 11.36
CA PRO A 326 -11.62 9.57 12.26
C PRO A 326 -12.43 8.42 12.89
N THR A 327 -12.81 7.43 12.10
CA THR A 327 -13.57 6.27 12.59
C THR A 327 -12.73 5.43 13.57
N LEU A 328 -11.44 5.19 13.28
CA LEU A 328 -10.54 4.48 14.19
C LEU A 328 -10.39 5.21 15.53
N ILE A 329 -10.26 6.55 15.51
CA ILE A 329 -10.18 7.36 16.73
C ILE A 329 -11.44 7.15 17.57
N GLN A 330 -12.61 7.31 16.96
CA GLN A 330 -13.89 7.11 17.65
C GLN A 330 -14.03 5.69 18.23
N TRP A 331 -13.65 4.66 17.46
CA TRP A 331 -13.79 3.28 17.91
C TRP A 331 -12.86 2.93 19.06
N VAL A 332 -11.62 3.43 19.02
CA VAL A 332 -10.64 3.19 20.10
C VAL A 332 -11.07 3.85 21.42
N GLU A 333 -11.78 4.98 21.36
CA GLU A 333 -12.32 5.66 22.54
C GLU A 333 -13.53 4.93 23.17
N THR A 334 -14.19 4.06 22.42
CA THR A 334 -15.39 3.33 22.83
C THR A 334 -15.14 1.84 23.15
N CYS A 335 -13.93 1.33 22.92
CA CYS A 335 -13.47 -0.02 23.28
C CYS A 335 -12.90 0.00 24.71
#